data_02673c262ff56a05d08e42062499ef7c
#
_entry.id   02673c262ff56a05d08e42062499ef7c
#
_cell.length_a   1.000
_cell.length_b   1.000
_cell.length_c   1.000
_cell.angle_alpha   90.00
_cell.angle_beta   90.00
_cell.angle_gamma   90.00
#
_symmetry.space_group_name_H-M   'P 1'
#
loop_
_entity.id
_entity.type
_entity.pdbx_description
1 polymer ?
#
loop_
_entity_poly.entity_id
_entity_poly.type
_entity_poly.pdbx_seq_one_letter_code
_entity_poly.pdbx_strand_id
1 'polypeptide(L)'
;MGYWEWEEMRDAFGFTMEQFIYFGGFPGLAPYINDEDRWRKMMEDSIISPILNHDILDIEEIRNPPLLRQVFELGSIYSAQEISLTKMQGVVNSGTVPTISSYLRILDETMLIKPLQKYDNSAIKTKNSIPKLQAYNNAFRNSYCQHTFEEALMNKTEWGRQVESAVGAYLAGRAILDGFELLFWRDEKKNECDYVLKKGERLIAIEVKSGHADNIDGYHAFMKKFEKNIVNSFIVGPEGLPLEDFFRLNIPSLFRTSLK
;
A
#
# COMPACT_ATOMS: atom_id res chain seq x y z
N MET A 1 -4.55 5.41 16.08
CA MET A 1 -3.24 4.85 16.46
C MET A 1 -2.65 4.21 15.21
N GLY A 2 -1.41 4.53 14.81
CA GLY A 2 -0.80 3.93 13.61
C GLY A 2 -0.51 2.44 13.81
N TYR A 3 -0.25 1.74 12.70
CA TYR A 3 0.27 0.37 12.74
C TYR A 3 1.70 0.39 13.26
N TRP A 4 2.11 -0.70 13.92
CA TRP A 4 3.49 -0.84 14.35
C TRP A 4 4.43 -0.96 13.15
N GLU A 5 5.58 -0.29 13.26
CA GLU A 5 6.61 -0.30 12.23
C GLU A 5 7.53 -1.53 12.38
N TRP A 6 8.36 -1.76 11.37
CA TRP A 6 9.30 -2.89 11.32
C TRP A 6 10.15 -3.02 12.58
N GLU A 7 10.78 -1.93 13.03
CA GLU A 7 11.67 -1.98 14.19
C GLU A 7 10.93 -2.35 15.48
N GLU A 8 9.71 -1.85 15.65
CA GLU A 8 8.89 -2.18 16.83
C GLU A 8 8.52 -3.66 16.85
N MET A 9 8.12 -4.25 15.70
CA MET A 9 7.77 -5.67 15.59
C MET A 9 8.99 -6.56 15.75
N ARG A 10 10.15 -6.18 15.18
CA ARG A 10 11.42 -6.89 15.37
C ARG A 10 11.84 -6.89 16.82
N ASP A 11 11.86 -5.73 17.47
CA ASP A 11 12.41 -5.58 18.82
C ASP A 11 11.51 -6.21 19.89
N ALA A 12 10.18 -6.17 19.71
CA ALA A 12 9.23 -6.73 20.66
C ALA A 12 8.95 -8.23 20.47
N PHE A 13 8.98 -8.73 19.23
CA PHE A 13 8.51 -10.08 18.90
C PHE A 13 9.53 -10.91 18.10
N GLY A 14 10.68 -10.33 17.73
CA GLY A 14 11.71 -11.03 16.96
C GLY A 14 11.30 -11.33 15.51
N PHE A 15 10.41 -10.53 14.92
CA PHE A 15 10.00 -10.72 13.51
C PHE A 15 11.20 -10.66 12.58
N THR A 16 11.24 -11.56 11.59
CA THR A 16 12.08 -11.37 10.41
C THR A 16 11.44 -10.35 9.47
N MET A 17 12.20 -9.79 8.55
CA MET A 17 11.69 -8.87 7.54
C MET A 17 10.56 -9.51 6.72
N GLU A 18 10.72 -10.78 6.34
CA GLU A 18 9.74 -11.53 5.58
C GLU A 18 8.44 -11.70 6.39
N GLN A 19 8.55 -12.01 7.68
CA GLN A 19 7.37 -12.10 8.56
C GLN A 19 6.66 -10.76 8.68
N PHE A 20 7.40 -9.66 8.80
CA PHE A 20 6.79 -8.33 8.83
C PHE A 20 6.09 -7.98 7.53
N ILE A 21 6.72 -8.26 6.38
CA ILE A 21 6.12 -8.04 5.05
C ILE A 21 4.80 -8.82 4.91
N TYR A 22 4.75 -10.06 5.39
CA TYR A 22 3.56 -10.89 5.24
C TYR A 22 2.50 -10.64 6.32
N PHE A 23 2.87 -10.70 7.60
CA PHE A 23 1.93 -10.60 8.73
C PHE A 23 1.64 -9.17 9.18
N GLY A 24 2.45 -8.19 8.75
CA GLY A 24 2.27 -6.77 9.05
C GLY A 24 2.54 -6.40 10.50
N GLY A 25 2.12 -5.19 10.88
CA GLY A 25 2.38 -4.56 12.17
C GLY A 25 1.20 -4.60 13.14
N PHE A 26 0.70 -5.79 13.48
CA PHE A 26 -0.33 -6.02 14.50
C PHE A 26 0.26 -6.80 15.68
N PRO A 27 0.72 -6.14 16.77
CA PRO A 27 1.37 -6.80 17.90
C PRO A 27 0.50 -7.86 18.58
N GLY A 28 -0.82 -7.62 18.66
CA GLY A 28 -1.78 -8.59 19.22
C GLY A 28 -1.90 -9.90 18.43
N LEU A 29 -1.46 -9.92 17.18
CA LEU A 29 -1.48 -11.10 16.31
C LEU A 29 -0.13 -11.82 16.22
N ALA A 30 0.95 -11.23 16.74
CA ALA A 30 2.30 -11.81 16.72
C ALA A 30 2.37 -13.24 17.30
N PRO A 31 1.65 -13.60 18.39
CA PRO A 31 1.67 -14.94 18.93
C PRO A 31 1.11 -16.03 18.01
N TYR A 32 0.38 -15.65 16.95
CA TYR A 32 -0.35 -16.60 16.09
C TYR A 32 0.31 -16.84 14.74
N ILE A 33 1.42 -16.19 14.40
CA ILE A 33 2.06 -16.28 13.07
C ILE A 33 2.53 -17.69 12.69
N ASN A 34 2.73 -18.58 13.67
CA ASN A 34 3.08 -19.99 13.44
C ASN A 34 1.87 -20.89 13.22
N ASP A 35 0.65 -20.36 13.28
CA ASP A 35 -0.62 -21.01 13.01
C ASP A 35 -1.47 -20.04 12.16
N GLU A 36 -1.25 -20.10 10.84
CA GLU A 36 -1.83 -19.10 9.92
C GLU A 36 -3.37 -19.15 9.91
N ASP A 37 -3.99 -20.30 10.07
CA ASP A 37 -5.44 -20.39 10.12
C ASP A 37 -5.99 -19.66 11.34
N ARG A 38 -5.33 -19.83 12.46
CA ARG A 38 -5.66 -19.11 13.68
C ARG A 38 -5.34 -17.62 13.57
N TRP A 39 -4.21 -17.26 12.95
CA TRP A 39 -3.86 -15.87 12.69
C TRP A 39 -4.92 -15.18 11.82
N ARG A 40 -5.37 -15.81 10.71
CA ARG A 40 -6.41 -15.27 9.83
C ARG A 40 -7.74 -15.12 10.57
N LYS A 41 -8.10 -16.12 11.38
CA LYS A 41 -9.31 -16.05 12.20
C LYS A 41 -9.23 -14.90 13.20
N MET A 42 -8.11 -14.72 13.90
CA MET A 42 -7.93 -13.62 14.85
C MET A 42 -7.90 -12.26 14.15
N MET A 43 -7.31 -12.18 12.95
CA MET A 43 -7.34 -10.96 12.12
C MET A 43 -8.78 -10.58 11.77
N GLU A 44 -9.60 -11.55 11.36
CA GLU A 44 -11.02 -11.32 11.05
C GLU A 44 -11.82 -10.94 12.30
N ASP A 45 -11.76 -11.77 13.35
CA ASP A 45 -12.62 -11.63 14.53
C ASP A 45 -12.26 -10.43 15.42
N SER A 46 -10.96 -10.12 15.54
CA SER A 46 -10.47 -9.12 16.51
C SER A 46 -10.10 -7.78 15.88
N ILE A 47 -9.91 -7.72 14.56
CA ILE A 47 -9.47 -6.49 13.86
C ILE A 47 -10.49 -6.07 12.81
N ILE A 48 -10.70 -6.89 11.78
CA ILE A 48 -11.47 -6.51 10.58
C ILE A 48 -12.96 -6.34 10.92
N SER A 49 -13.56 -7.35 11.54
CA SER A 49 -15.00 -7.32 11.86
C SER A 49 -15.38 -6.19 12.83
N PRO A 50 -14.64 -5.92 13.91
CA PRO A 50 -14.92 -4.77 14.78
C PRO A 50 -14.84 -3.44 14.02
N ILE A 51 -13.80 -3.22 13.22
CA ILE A 51 -13.64 -1.96 12.47
C ILE A 51 -14.79 -1.76 11.48
N LEU A 52 -15.11 -2.77 10.67
CA LEU A 52 -16.12 -2.65 9.59
C LEU A 52 -17.56 -2.65 10.11
N ASN A 53 -17.84 -3.36 11.22
CA ASN A 53 -19.20 -3.54 11.71
C ASN A 53 -19.57 -2.62 12.89
N HIS A 54 -18.58 -1.96 13.50
CA HIS A 54 -18.80 -1.05 14.64
C HIS A 54 -18.15 0.30 14.40
N ASP A 55 -16.82 0.38 14.37
CA ASP A 55 -16.10 1.67 14.41
C ASP A 55 -16.48 2.59 13.24
N ILE A 56 -16.55 2.04 12.01
CA ILE A 56 -16.93 2.83 10.82
C ILE A 56 -18.40 3.22 10.87
N LEU A 57 -19.29 2.31 11.31
CA LEU A 57 -20.73 2.57 11.36
C LEU A 57 -21.10 3.63 12.42
N ASP A 58 -20.28 3.76 13.47
CA ASP A 58 -20.46 4.78 14.49
C ASP A 58 -20.04 6.19 14.01
N ILE A 59 -19.18 6.26 12.98
CA ILE A 59 -18.65 7.53 12.44
C ILE A 59 -19.42 7.99 11.21
N GLU A 60 -19.83 7.06 10.34
CA GLU A 60 -20.42 7.34 9.02
C GLU A 60 -21.71 6.52 8.82
N GLU A 61 -22.73 7.14 8.23
CA GLU A 61 -23.96 6.44 7.84
C GLU A 61 -23.70 5.53 6.61
N ILE A 62 -23.48 4.26 6.85
CA ILE A 62 -23.25 3.26 5.82
C ILE A 62 -24.56 2.57 5.44
N ARG A 63 -25.07 2.87 4.24
CA ARG A 63 -26.34 2.30 3.75
C ARG A 63 -26.27 0.82 3.39
N ASN A 64 -25.08 0.31 3.05
CA ASN A 64 -24.86 -1.08 2.65
C ASN A 64 -23.55 -1.61 3.25
N PRO A 65 -23.56 -2.01 4.54
CA PRO A 65 -22.37 -2.57 5.19
C PRO A 65 -21.77 -3.81 4.48
N PRO A 66 -22.57 -4.75 3.93
CA PRO A 66 -22.01 -5.85 3.15
C PRO A 66 -21.21 -5.39 1.93
N LEU A 67 -21.64 -4.35 1.23
CA LEU A 67 -20.89 -3.79 0.10
C LEU A 67 -19.59 -3.12 0.56
N LEU A 68 -19.61 -2.40 1.68
CA LEU A 68 -18.39 -1.82 2.26
C LEU A 68 -17.35 -2.90 2.53
N ARG A 69 -17.77 -4.04 3.13
CA ARG A 69 -16.90 -5.19 3.36
C ARG A 69 -16.33 -5.75 2.05
N GLN A 70 -17.16 -5.96 1.04
CA GLN A 70 -16.69 -6.43 -0.27
C GLN A 70 -15.68 -5.47 -0.94
N VAL A 71 -15.90 -4.16 -0.82
CA VAL A 71 -14.95 -3.14 -1.32
C VAL A 71 -13.64 -3.20 -0.56
N PHE A 72 -13.67 -3.39 0.76
CA PHE A 72 -12.48 -3.58 1.59
C PHE A 72 -11.71 -4.86 1.23
N GLU A 73 -12.38 -6.00 1.13
CA GLU A 73 -11.78 -7.28 0.74
C GLU A 73 -11.09 -7.18 -0.63
N LEU A 74 -11.82 -6.64 -1.61
CA LEU A 74 -11.29 -6.44 -2.95
C LEU A 74 -10.11 -5.46 -2.95
N GLY A 75 -10.21 -4.35 -2.20
CA GLY A 75 -9.13 -3.38 -2.03
C GLY A 75 -7.88 -3.99 -1.38
N SER A 76 -8.07 -4.89 -0.43
CA SER A 76 -7.00 -5.62 0.25
C SER A 76 -6.28 -6.58 -0.72
N ILE A 77 -7.03 -7.41 -1.46
CA ILE A 77 -6.48 -8.35 -2.45
C ILE A 77 -5.72 -7.63 -3.58
N TYR A 78 -6.25 -6.48 -4.03
CA TYR A 78 -5.63 -5.65 -5.08
C TYR A 78 -4.64 -4.60 -4.53
N SER A 79 -4.11 -4.79 -3.32
CA SER A 79 -3.09 -3.89 -2.79
C SER A 79 -1.88 -3.81 -3.73
N ALA A 80 -1.36 -2.61 -3.94
CA ALA A 80 -0.33 -2.25 -4.91
C ALA A 80 -0.71 -2.49 -6.40
N GLN A 81 -2.00 -2.54 -6.75
CA GLN A 81 -2.45 -2.77 -8.12
C GLN A 81 -3.49 -1.74 -8.57
N GLU A 82 -3.46 -1.42 -9.87
CA GLU A 82 -4.49 -0.59 -10.49
C GLU A 82 -5.79 -1.39 -10.72
N ILE A 83 -6.91 -0.83 -10.29
CA ILE A 83 -8.22 -1.37 -10.59
C ILE A 83 -9.23 -0.24 -10.80
N SER A 84 -9.94 -0.26 -11.94
CA SER A 84 -10.97 0.74 -12.18
C SER A 84 -12.21 0.50 -11.30
N LEU A 85 -12.87 1.59 -10.90
CA LEU A 85 -14.10 1.51 -10.11
C LEU A 85 -15.21 0.72 -10.83
N THR A 86 -15.26 0.79 -12.17
CA THR A 86 -16.18 -0.01 -12.97
C THR A 86 -15.86 -1.50 -12.88
N LYS A 87 -14.58 -1.87 -12.90
CA LYS A 87 -14.17 -3.27 -12.71
C LYS A 87 -14.51 -3.74 -11.29
N MET A 88 -14.26 -2.91 -10.28
CA MET A 88 -14.66 -3.21 -8.90
C MET A 88 -16.17 -3.47 -8.80
N GLN A 89 -17.00 -2.57 -9.39
CA GLN A 89 -18.45 -2.74 -9.44
C GLN A 89 -18.86 -4.07 -10.06
N GLY A 90 -18.23 -4.47 -11.16
CA GLY A 90 -18.49 -5.75 -11.81
C GLY A 90 -18.15 -6.96 -10.95
N VAL A 91 -17.10 -6.87 -10.14
CA VAL A 91 -16.68 -7.97 -9.23
C VAL A 91 -17.61 -8.09 -8.02
N VAL A 92 -17.90 -6.97 -7.35
CA VAL A 92 -18.79 -6.99 -6.17
C VAL A 92 -20.27 -7.16 -6.55
N ASN A 93 -20.60 -7.04 -7.84
CA ASN A 93 -21.92 -7.21 -8.42
C ASN A 93 -23.04 -6.46 -7.65
N SER A 94 -22.72 -5.31 -7.08
CA SER A 94 -23.59 -4.52 -6.22
C SER A 94 -23.16 -3.05 -6.19
N GLY A 95 -24.07 -2.17 -5.85
CA GLY A 95 -23.81 -0.74 -5.72
C GLY A 95 -23.60 -0.01 -7.04
N THR A 96 -23.20 1.24 -6.96
CA THR A 96 -22.85 2.10 -8.09
C THR A 96 -21.41 2.56 -8.00
N VAL A 97 -20.82 3.00 -9.11
CA VAL A 97 -19.45 3.56 -9.11
C VAL A 97 -19.29 4.70 -8.10
N PRO A 98 -20.22 5.66 -7.96
CA PRO A 98 -20.14 6.68 -6.90
C PRO A 98 -20.17 6.09 -5.49
N THR A 99 -20.96 5.03 -5.24
CA THR A 99 -21.01 4.37 -3.94
C THR A 99 -19.67 3.72 -3.59
N ILE A 100 -19.07 2.99 -4.54
CA ILE A 100 -17.74 2.38 -4.37
C ILE A 100 -16.68 3.45 -4.12
N SER A 101 -16.71 4.56 -4.86
CA SER A 101 -15.80 5.68 -4.65
C SER A 101 -15.95 6.29 -3.26
N SER A 102 -17.19 6.44 -2.76
CA SER A 102 -17.46 6.92 -1.40
C SER A 102 -16.92 5.95 -0.34
N TYR A 103 -17.10 4.64 -0.56
CA TYR A 103 -16.59 3.64 0.38
C TYR A 103 -15.06 3.57 0.40
N LEU A 104 -14.40 3.72 -0.76
CA LEU A 104 -12.94 3.84 -0.80
C LEU A 104 -12.44 5.09 -0.05
N ARG A 105 -13.17 6.22 -0.11
CA ARG A 105 -12.84 7.41 0.69
C ARG A 105 -12.93 7.09 2.20
N ILE A 106 -13.99 6.44 2.65
CA ILE A 106 -14.18 6.06 4.05
C ILE A 106 -13.06 5.11 4.50
N LEU A 107 -12.70 4.12 3.66
CA LEU A 107 -11.62 3.18 3.95
C LEU A 107 -10.25 3.86 4.00
N ASP A 108 -10.03 4.95 3.22
CA ASP A 108 -8.82 5.77 3.31
C ASP A 108 -8.78 6.60 4.61
N GLU A 109 -9.88 7.25 4.96
CA GLU A 109 -10.01 8.05 6.19
C GLU A 109 -9.85 7.19 7.46
N THR A 110 -10.22 5.91 7.39
CA THR A 110 -10.04 4.94 8.48
C THR A 110 -8.73 4.14 8.40
N MET A 111 -7.81 4.52 7.50
CA MET A 111 -6.50 3.90 7.33
C MET A 111 -6.57 2.39 7.00
N LEU A 112 -7.53 1.97 6.21
CA LEU A 112 -7.66 0.57 5.76
C LEU A 112 -7.14 0.40 4.34
N ILE A 113 -7.74 1.12 3.37
CA ILE A 113 -7.35 1.08 1.95
C ILE A 113 -7.23 2.49 1.41
N LYS A 114 -6.09 2.82 0.84
CA LYS A 114 -5.81 4.08 0.17
C LYS A 114 -5.93 3.95 -1.35
N PRO A 115 -6.81 4.68 -2.02
CA PRO A 115 -6.81 4.78 -3.47
C PRO A 115 -5.76 5.81 -3.93
N LEU A 116 -4.56 5.34 -4.26
CA LEU A 116 -3.49 6.19 -4.78
C LEU A 116 -3.90 6.77 -6.13
N GLN A 117 -3.71 8.06 -6.27
CA GLN A 117 -3.94 8.74 -7.55
C GLN A 117 -2.67 8.72 -8.39
N LYS A 118 -2.85 8.70 -9.70
CA LYS A 118 -1.74 8.81 -10.65
C LYS A 118 -1.18 10.24 -10.63
N TYR A 119 0.12 10.40 -10.50
CA TYR A 119 0.78 11.68 -10.65
C TYR A 119 0.71 12.18 -12.10
N ASP A 120 0.23 13.39 -12.28
CA ASP A 120 0.31 14.16 -13.53
C ASP A 120 0.45 15.65 -13.19
N ASN A 121 1.07 16.43 -14.06
CA ASN A 121 1.15 17.89 -13.89
C ASN A 121 -0.22 18.56 -14.00
N SER A 122 -1.23 17.87 -14.56
CA SER A 122 -2.60 18.32 -14.64
C SER A 122 -3.45 17.71 -13.52
N ALA A 123 -3.96 18.54 -12.61
CA ALA A 123 -4.85 18.12 -11.54
C ALA A 123 -6.13 17.39 -12.06
N ILE A 124 -6.63 17.75 -13.26
CA ILE A 124 -7.77 17.09 -13.88
C ILE A 124 -7.43 15.66 -14.30
N LYS A 125 -6.24 15.45 -14.90
CA LYS A 125 -5.79 14.11 -15.29
C LYS A 125 -5.54 13.22 -14.07
N THR A 126 -4.97 13.78 -13.02
CA THR A 126 -4.78 13.09 -11.74
C THR A 126 -6.10 12.55 -11.20
N LYS A 127 -7.13 13.41 -11.09
CA LYS A 127 -8.44 13.04 -10.51
C LYS A 127 -9.22 12.01 -11.35
N ASN A 128 -9.01 11.95 -12.63
CA ASN A 128 -9.73 11.07 -13.56
C ASN A 128 -8.98 9.76 -13.87
N SER A 129 -7.86 9.52 -13.18
CA SER A 129 -7.08 8.30 -13.39
C SER A 129 -7.68 7.10 -12.68
N ILE A 130 -7.37 5.90 -13.20
CA ILE A 130 -7.64 4.64 -12.48
C ILE A 130 -6.75 4.64 -11.24
N PRO A 131 -7.30 4.43 -10.03
CA PRO A 131 -6.50 4.39 -8.82
C PRO A 131 -5.68 3.11 -8.72
N LYS A 132 -4.49 3.20 -8.12
CA LYS A 132 -3.75 2.06 -7.59
C LYS A 132 -4.18 1.89 -6.13
N LEU A 133 -4.77 0.74 -5.79
CA LEU A 133 -5.19 0.50 -4.41
C LEU A 133 -4.00 0.13 -3.54
N GLN A 134 -4.00 0.59 -2.31
CA GLN A 134 -2.94 0.34 -1.34
C GLN A 134 -3.54 0.05 0.03
N ALA A 135 -3.35 -1.16 0.54
CA ALA A 135 -3.67 -1.47 1.92
C ALA A 135 -2.68 -0.73 2.86
N TYR A 136 -3.18 -0.19 3.94
CA TYR A 136 -2.32 0.45 4.95
C TYR A 136 -1.52 -0.56 5.78
N ASN A 137 -1.85 -1.85 5.67
CA ASN A 137 -1.11 -2.94 6.31
C ASN A 137 -1.28 -4.23 5.50
N ASN A 138 -0.19 -4.94 5.24
CA ASN A 138 -0.23 -6.18 4.47
C ASN A 138 -1.00 -7.31 5.14
N ALA A 139 -1.18 -7.28 6.45
CA ALA A 139 -2.05 -8.21 7.16
C ALA A 139 -3.46 -8.25 6.56
N PHE A 140 -4.00 -7.09 6.13
CA PHE A 140 -5.31 -7.04 5.45
C PHE A 140 -5.30 -7.82 4.14
N ARG A 141 -4.26 -7.66 3.32
CA ARG A 141 -4.11 -8.41 2.08
C ARG A 141 -4.02 -9.91 2.34
N ASN A 142 -3.19 -10.31 3.29
CA ASN A 142 -2.88 -11.71 3.54
C ASN A 142 -3.96 -12.45 4.34
N SER A 143 -4.87 -11.74 5.00
CA SER A 143 -6.08 -12.36 5.57
C SER A 143 -7.03 -12.91 4.51
N TYR A 144 -6.97 -12.38 3.27
CA TYR A 144 -7.78 -12.83 2.12
C TYR A 144 -6.97 -13.54 1.03
N CYS A 145 -5.63 -13.60 1.15
CA CYS A 145 -4.77 -14.28 0.20
C CYS A 145 -4.92 -15.80 0.32
N GLN A 146 -4.88 -16.52 -0.81
CA GLN A 146 -4.94 -17.99 -0.82
C GLN A 146 -3.59 -18.66 -0.51
N HIS A 147 -2.48 -17.93 -0.71
CA HIS A 147 -1.14 -18.43 -0.42
C HIS A 147 -0.81 -18.34 1.06
N THR A 148 -0.17 -19.38 1.59
CA THR A 148 0.47 -19.35 2.90
C THR A 148 1.74 -18.49 2.85
N PHE A 149 2.31 -18.18 4.02
CA PHE A 149 3.58 -17.46 4.11
C PHE A 149 4.70 -18.17 3.33
N GLU A 150 4.84 -19.48 3.50
CA GLU A 150 5.85 -20.28 2.81
C GLU A 150 5.62 -20.31 1.30
N GLU A 151 4.38 -20.51 0.86
CA GLU A 151 4.02 -20.47 -0.57
C GLU A 151 4.29 -19.11 -1.19
N ALA A 152 4.00 -18.02 -0.48
CA ALA A 152 4.27 -16.66 -0.94
C ALA A 152 5.78 -16.43 -1.12
N LEU A 153 6.62 -16.89 -0.17
CA LEU A 153 8.08 -16.81 -0.26
C LEU A 153 8.65 -17.57 -1.45
N MET A 154 8.10 -18.75 -1.76
CA MET A 154 8.54 -19.59 -2.89
C MET A 154 8.10 -19.04 -4.24
N ASN A 155 7.03 -18.26 -4.30
CA ASN A 155 6.50 -17.67 -5.52
C ASN A 155 7.06 -16.25 -5.74
N LYS A 156 8.08 -16.11 -6.59
CA LYS A 156 8.76 -14.83 -6.86
C LYS A 156 7.79 -13.70 -7.27
N THR A 157 6.76 -14.01 -8.06
CA THR A 157 5.79 -13.00 -8.51
C THR A 157 4.91 -12.55 -7.36
N GLU A 158 4.43 -13.49 -6.55
CA GLU A 158 3.64 -13.18 -5.38
C GLU A 158 4.46 -12.43 -4.34
N TRP A 159 5.68 -12.90 -4.06
CA TRP A 159 6.59 -12.21 -3.14
C TRP A 159 6.91 -10.78 -3.57
N GLY A 160 7.12 -10.56 -4.86
CA GLY A 160 7.29 -9.21 -5.41
C GLY A 160 6.13 -8.28 -5.07
N ARG A 161 4.90 -8.77 -5.23
CA ARG A 161 3.68 -8.02 -4.84
C ARG A 161 3.58 -7.77 -3.34
N GLN A 162 4.01 -8.75 -2.52
CA GLN A 162 4.04 -8.59 -1.06
C GLN A 162 5.00 -7.47 -0.65
N VAL A 163 6.21 -7.47 -1.21
CA VAL A 163 7.23 -6.46 -0.93
C VAL A 163 6.76 -5.06 -1.38
N GLU A 164 6.24 -4.95 -2.61
CA GLU A 164 5.71 -3.69 -3.13
C GLU A 164 4.58 -3.16 -2.24
N SER A 165 3.62 -4.02 -1.89
CA SER A 165 2.51 -3.65 -1.02
C SER A 165 2.97 -3.25 0.39
N ALA A 166 3.98 -3.91 0.98
CA ALA A 166 4.52 -3.55 2.29
C ALA A 166 5.23 -2.19 2.28
N VAL A 167 6.01 -1.91 1.23
CA VAL A 167 6.62 -0.58 1.01
C VAL A 167 5.53 0.49 0.89
N GLY A 168 4.50 0.22 0.09
CA GLY A 168 3.37 1.14 -0.07
C GLY A 168 2.58 1.36 1.22
N ALA A 169 2.39 0.31 2.03
CA ALA A 169 1.72 0.41 3.33
C ALA A 169 2.49 1.33 4.29
N TYR A 170 3.81 1.17 4.40
CA TYR A 170 4.68 2.05 5.17
C TYR A 170 4.56 3.50 4.68
N LEU A 171 4.69 3.73 3.37
CA LEU A 171 4.60 5.06 2.80
C LEU A 171 3.23 5.70 2.99
N ALA A 172 2.13 4.93 2.94
CA ALA A 172 0.78 5.42 3.19
C ALA A 172 0.61 5.92 4.64
N GLY A 173 1.14 5.18 5.62
CA GLY A 173 1.18 5.60 7.02
C GLY A 173 2.04 6.86 7.21
N ARG A 174 3.25 6.87 6.64
CA ARG A 174 4.16 8.04 6.72
C ARG A 174 3.59 9.27 6.03
N ALA A 175 2.82 9.12 4.94
CA ALA A 175 2.20 10.25 4.25
C ALA A 175 1.30 11.08 5.17
N ILE A 176 0.56 10.41 6.06
CA ILE A 176 -0.30 11.06 7.05
C ILE A 176 0.56 11.79 8.11
N LEU A 177 1.57 11.10 8.65
CA LEU A 177 2.40 11.63 9.75
C LEU A 177 3.32 12.77 9.31
N ASP A 178 3.90 12.66 8.11
CA ASP A 178 4.95 13.54 7.61
C ASP A 178 4.43 14.64 6.66
N GLY A 179 3.15 14.55 6.26
CA GLY A 179 2.47 15.56 5.46
C GLY A 179 3.00 15.64 4.04
N PHE A 180 3.01 14.53 3.31
CA PHE A 180 3.25 14.47 1.87
C PHE A 180 2.12 13.70 1.17
N GLU A 181 1.98 13.91 -0.15
CA GLU A 181 1.06 13.14 -0.98
C GLU A 181 1.77 11.85 -1.45
N LEU A 182 1.12 10.69 -1.28
CA LEU A 182 1.56 9.43 -1.85
C LEU A 182 0.79 9.14 -3.12
N LEU A 183 1.50 9.00 -4.22
CA LEU A 183 1.00 8.84 -5.58
C LEU A 183 1.73 7.69 -6.26
N PHE A 184 1.32 7.30 -7.47
CA PHE A 184 2.08 6.46 -8.39
C PHE A 184 2.16 7.15 -9.76
N TRP A 185 3.02 6.67 -10.65
CA TRP A 185 3.04 7.20 -12.01
C TRP A 185 3.03 6.08 -13.04
N ARG A 186 2.27 6.33 -14.12
CA ARG A 186 2.22 5.45 -15.28
C ARG A 186 1.95 6.27 -16.54
N ASP A 187 2.65 5.98 -17.64
CA ASP A 187 2.39 6.61 -18.94
C ASP A 187 1.51 5.75 -19.85
N GLU A 188 1.24 6.26 -21.05
CA GLU A 188 0.43 5.58 -22.08
C GLU A 188 1.14 4.32 -22.64
N LYS A 189 2.47 4.25 -22.53
CA LYS A 189 3.31 3.12 -22.94
C LYS A 189 3.43 2.05 -21.86
N LYS A 190 2.72 2.23 -20.74
CA LYS A 190 2.75 1.36 -19.55
C LYS A 190 4.08 1.39 -18.77
N ASN A 191 4.92 2.41 -19.00
CA ASN A 191 6.03 2.68 -18.09
C ASN A 191 5.47 3.11 -16.73
N GLU A 192 5.97 2.53 -15.65
CA GLU A 192 5.47 2.78 -14.29
C GLU A 192 6.61 3.16 -13.35
N CYS A 193 6.30 4.05 -12.38
CA CYS A 193 7.07 4.24 -11.17
C CYS A 193 6.15 3.90 -10.01
N ASP A 194 6.54 2.94 -9.19
CA ASP A 194 5.67 2.31 -8.19
C ASP A 194 5.08 3.32 -7.21
N TYR A 195 5.92 4.21 -6.68
CA TYR A 195 5.50 5.27 -5.77
C TYR A 195 6.17 6.59 -6.07
N VAL A 196 5.39 7.65 -5.96
CA VAL A 196 5.84 9.05 -6.08
C VAL A 196 5.41 9.78 -4.82
N LEU A 197 6.36 10.26 -4.05
CA LEU A 197 6.08 11.13 -2.91
C LEU A 197 6.14 12.57 -3.37
N LYS A 198 5.10 13.36 -3.05
CA LYS A 198 5.02 14.77 -3.44
C LYS A 198 4.83 15.67 -2.24
N LYS A 199 5.67 16.70 -2.13
CA LYS A 199 5.54 17.78 -1.14
C LYS A 199 5.80 19.13 -1.80
N GLY A 200 4.73 19.89 -2.05
CA GLY A 200 4.80 21.06 -2.92
C GLY A 200 5.21 20.66 -4.33
N GLU A 201 6.26 21.30 -4.86
CA GLU A 201 6.81 20.98 -6.18
C GLU A 201 7.90 19.89 -6.16
N ARG A 202 8.26 19.39 -4.97
CA ARG A 202 9.34 18.41 -4.80
C ARG A 202 8.79 17.00 -4.90
N LEU A 203 9.49 16.17 -5.67
CA LEU A 203 9.15 14.76 -5.91
C LEU A 203 10.26 13.85 -5.41
N ILE A 204 9.87 12.70 -4.89
CA ILE A 204 10.76 11.57 -4.64
C ILE A 204 10.20 10.37 -5.39
N ALA A 205 11.02 9.75 -6.23
CA ALA A 205 10.65 8.55 -6.99
C ALA A 205 11.11 7.29 -6.25
N ILE A 206 10.24 6.29 -6.15
CA ILE A 206 10.54 5.02 -5.51
C ILE A 206 10.09 3.89 -6.44
N GLU A 207 11.02 3.01 -6.76
CA GLU A 207 10.80 1.75 -7.47
C GLU A 207 11.10 0.60 -6.50
N VAL A 208 10.30 -0.45 -6.51
CA VAL A 208 10.44 -1.59 -5.60
C VAL A 208 10.81 -2.86 -6.37
N LYS A 209 11.87 -3.53 -5.95
CA LYS A 209 12.31 -4.80 -6.54
C LYS A 209 12.58 -5.82 -5.44
N SER A 210 11.90 -6.95 -5.47
CA SER A 210 12.12 -8.04 -4.51
C SER A 210 13.23 -9.02 -4.92
N GLY A 211 13.81 -8.85 -6.11
CA GLY A 211 14.89 -9.64 -6.69
C GLY A 211 15.82 -8.77 -7.52
N HIS A 212 16.33 -9.31 -8.63
CA HIS A 212 17.14 -8.52 -9.56
C HIS A 212 16.37 -7.32 -10.10
N ALA A 213 17.07 -6.20 -10.25
CA ALA A 213 16.50 -4.94 -10.74
C ALA A 213 16.32 -4.94 -12.27
N ASP A 214 15.72 -6.01 -12.79
CA ASP A 214 15.34 -6.09 -14.20
C ASP A 214 14.15 -5.16 -14.46
N ASN A 215 14.17 -4.52 -15.64
CA ASN A 215 13.07 -3.67 -16.13
C ASN A 215 12.71 -2.49 -15.19
N ILE A 216 13.63 -1.52 -15.13
CA ILE A 216 13.42 -0.20 -14.45
C ILE A 216 13.20 0.93 -15.46
N ASP A 217 12.79 0.61 -16.69
CA ASP A 217 12.58 1.58 -17.77
C ASP A 217 11.52 2.62 -17.40
N GLY A 218 10.47 2.20 -16.71
CA GLY A 218 9.42 3.09 -16.24
C GLY A 218 9.91 4.10 -15.22
N TYR A 219 10.69 3.66 -14.26
CA TYR A 219 11.34 4.54 -13.29
C TYR A 219 12.26 5.57 -13.97
N HIS A 220 13.09 5.13 -14.93
CA HIS A 220 13.95 6.05 -15.69
C HIS A 220 13.14 7.01 -16.57
N ALA A 221 12.04 6.56 -17.16
CA ALA A 221 11.14 7.42 -17.92
C ALA A 221 10.52 8.51 -17.03
N PHE A 222 10.10 8.15 -15.81
CA PHE A 222 9.63 9.11 -14.82
C PHE A 222 10.71 10.11 -14.43
N MET A 223 11.91 9.63 -14.06
CA MET A 223 13.05 10.46 -13.69
C MET A 223 13.40 11.49 -14.76
N LYS A 224 13.47 11.06 -16.03
CA LYS A 224 13.73 11.94 -17.17
C LYS A 224 12.62 12.98 -17.38
N LYS A 225 11.36 12.55 -17.25
CA LYS A 225 10.20 13.42 -17.51
C LYS A 225 10.06 14.54 -16.49
N PHE A 226 10.38 14.26 -15.22
CA PHE A 226 10.17 15.17 -14.09
C PHE A 226 11.47 15.60 -13.41
N GLU A 227 12.60 15.50 -14.10
CA GLU A 227 13.97 15.78 -13.61
C GLU A 227 14.07 17.04 -12.75
N LYS A 228 13.39 18.12 -13.17
CA LYS A 228 13.45 19.43 -12.47
C LYS A 228 12.78 19.42 -11.09
N ASN A 229 11.88 18.51 -10.84
CA ASN A 229 11.10 18.43 -9.61
C ASN A 229 11.64 17.35 -8.66
N ILE A 230 12.40 16.38 -9.19
CA ILE A 230 12.90 15.26 -8.40
C ILE A 230 14.07 15.69 -7.54
N VAL A 231 13.92 15.52 -6.24
CA VAL A 231 14.95 15.86 -5.25
C VAL A 231 15.69 14.62 -4.74
N ASN A 232 15.04 13.45 -4.76
CA ASN A 232 15.63 12.16 -4.41
C ASN A 232 14.95 11.04 -5.20
N SER A 233 15.61 9.88 -5.26
CA SER A 233 15.08 8.71 -5.90
C SER A 233 15.72 7.42 -5.36
N PHE A 234 14.95 6.33 -5.28
CA PHE A 234 15.41 5.08 -4.71
C PHE A 234 14.89 3.89 -5.52
N ILE A 235 15.75 2.91 -5.71
CA ILE A 235 15.34 1.54 -6.02
C ILE A 235 15.44 0.79 -4.69
N VAL A 236 14.29 0.33 -4.17
CA VAL A 236 14.20 -0.37 -2.88
C VAL A 236 14.27 -1.87 -3.13
N GLY A 237 15.23 -2.54 -2.53
CA GLY A 237 15.42 -3.98 -2.66
C GLY A 237 16.89 -4.40 -2.66
N PRO A 238 17.20 -5.69 -2.95
CA PRO A 238 18.54 -6.26 -2.78
C PRO A 238 19.66 -5.58 -3.58
N GLU A 239 19.34 -5.06 -4.76
CA GLU A 239 20.31 -4.38 -5.64
C GLU A 239 20.28 -2.85 -5.53
N GLY A 240 19.54 -2.33 -4.55
CA GLY A 240 19.42 -0.90 -4.28
C GLY A 240 19.51 -0.62 -2.79
N LEU A 241 18.54 0.15 -2.28
CA LEU A 241 18.42 0.41 -0.85
C LEU A 241 17.74 -0.80 -0.17
N PRO A 242 18.39 -1.51 0.74
CA PRO A 242 17.79 -2.64 1.45
C PRO A 242 16.51 -2.23 2.19
N LEU A 243 15.54 -3.15 2.27
CA LEU A 243 14.25 -2.90 2.94
C LEU A 243 14.40 -2.44 4.38
N GLU A 244 15.35 -3.04 5.12
CA GLU A 244 15.61 -2.65 6.51
C GLU A 244 16.06 -1.18 6.63
N ASP A 245 16.91 -0.73 5.72
CA ASP A 245 17.39 0.65 5.69
C ASP A 245 16.28 1.59 5.19
N PHE A 246 15.47 1.14 4.23
CA PHE A 246 14.34 1.90 3.73
C PHE A 246 13.30 2.19 4.83
N PHE A 247 12.92 1.19 5.63
CA PHE A 247 11.95 1.36 6.73
C PHE A 247 12.47 2.23 7.90
N ARG A 248 13.77 2.56 7.90
CA ARG A 248 14.40 3.48 8.87
C ARG A 248 14.55 4.91 8.36
N LEU A 249 14.20 5.17 7.10
CA LEU A 249 14.41 6.48 6.50
C LEU A 249 13.58 7.57 7.20
N ASN A 250 14.22 8.68 7.50
CA ASN A 250 13.52 9.90 7.85
C ASN A 250 12.99 10.57 6.56
N ILE A 251 11.79 10.19 6.13
CA ILE A 251 11.19 10.68 4.88
C ILE A 251 11.15 12.21 4.78
N PRO A 252 10.78 12.98 5.84
CA PRO A 252 10.83 14.45 5.77
C PRO A 252 12.19 15.04 5.41
N SER A 253 13.29 14.40 5.84
CA SER A 253 14.64 14.87 5.54
C SER A 253 14.99 14.74 4.05
N LEU A 254 14.46 13.73 3.38
CA LEU A 254 14.69 13.46 1.97
C LEU A 254 14.14 14.56 1.05
N PHE A 255 13.13 15.28 1.49
CA PHE A 255 12.63 16.45 0.75
C PHE A 255 13.52 17.68 0.88
N ARG A 256 14.45 17.73 1.85
CA ARG A 256 15.31 18.90 2.12
C ARG A 256 16.64 18.83 1.37
N THR A 257 17.11 17.62 1.06
CA THR A 257 18.42 17.39 0.44
C THR A 257 18.21 17.11 -1.04
N SER A 258 18.76 17.92 -1.92
CA SER A 258 18.88 17.55 -3.35
C SER A 258 20.06 16.61 -3.47
N LEU A 259 19.86 15.46 -4.09
CA LEU A 259 20.99 14.69 -4.66
C LEU A 259 21.62 15.58 -5.73
N LYS A 260 22.85 16.04 -5.47
CA LYS A 260 23.69 16.71 -6.46
C LYS A 260 24.35 15.67 -7.36
#